data_4f6155855dba1895139c8839cd3edddf
#
_entry.id   4f6155855dba1895139c8839cd3edddf
#
_cell.length_a   1.000
_cell.length_b   1.000
_cell.length_c   1.000
_cell.angle_alpha   90.00
_cell.angle_beta   90.00
_cell.angle_gamma   90.00
#
_symmetry.space_group_name_H-M   'P 1'
#
loop_
_entity.id
_entity.type
_entity.pdbx_description
1 polymer ?
#
loop_
_entity_poly.entity_id
_entity_poly.type
_entity_poly.pdbx_seq_one_letter_code
_entity_poly.pdbx_strand_id
1 'polypeptide(L)'
;MKLIHYTFRNLSIPLLIILTAWACCFYFVIMHEIDDETNDSLENYKEIIIKSVLADSTLLRDHVDIMTKYYIREVPEAEAELDKDEFFDSTTYIEIEMEYEPVRVLRTWFMTSDRKYYELTIETSTLEKEDMAEAIFWSIIILYVSLLCCILLVSHFVFKSSFRPLYTLVKWLKEYRPGKQPAPLVNETQVEEFKILNTAIQTAMERNTAMYNQQKQFVENASHELQTPLAICMNKLELLSEDPDCTEEQLSLIHI
;
A
#
# COMPACT_ATOMS: atom_id res chain seq x y z
N MET A 1 -7.81 19.56 3.39
CA MET A 1 -7.41 18.17 3.71
C MET A 1 -6.12 18.22 4.52
N LYS A 2 -6.00 17.51 5.65
CA LYS A 2 -4.76 17.56 6.45
C LYS A 2 -3.65 16.82 5.71
N LEU A 3 -2.42 17.34 5.75
CA LEU A 3 -1.24 16.75 5.08
C LEU A 3 -1.08 15.25 5.37
N ILE A 4 -1.30 14.85 6.62
CA ILE A 4 -1.26 13.44 7.05
C ILE A 4 -2.21 12.56 6.22
N HIS A 5 -3.45 12.99 5.98
CA HIS A 5 -4.43 12.19 5.24
C HIS A 5 -4.06 12.09 3.75
N TYR A 6 -3.48 13.14 3.20
CA TYR A 6 -3.00 13.14 1.82
C TYR A 6 -1.83 12.16 1.63
N THR A 7 -0.81 12.26 2.49
CA THR A 7 0.36 11.39 2.42
C THR A 7 0.01 9.93 2.68
N PHE A 8 -0.83 9.68 3.71
CA PHE A 8 -1.32 8.35 4.04
C PHE A 8 -2.06 7.70 2.86
N ARG A 9 -3.00 8.42 2.24
CA ARG A 9 -3.74 7.91 1.08
C ARG A 9 -2.84 7.59 -0.10
N ASN A 10 -1.93 8.49 -0.44
CA ASN A 10 -1.03 8.33 -1.58
C ASN A 10 -0.02 7.20 -1.40
N LEU A 11 0.33 6.84 -0.16
CA LEU A 11 1.20 5.72 0.13
C LEU A 11 0.42 4.40 0.24
N SER A 12 -0.78 4.44 0.85
CA SER A 12 -1.59 3.24 1.08
C SER A 12 -2.15 2.64 -0.20
N ILE A 13 -2.53 3.44 -1.19
CA ILE A 13 -3.09 2.95 -2.45
C ILE A 13 -2.08 2.14 -3.28
N PRO A 14 -0.87 2.64 -3.59
CA PRO A 14 0.14 1.85 -4.30
C PRO A 14 0.56 0.60 -3.54
N LEU A 15 0.69 0.69 -2.23
CA LEU A 15 1.04 -0.44 -1.38
C LEU A 15 -0.03 -1.55 -1.44
N LEU A 16 -1.30 -1.18 -1.38
CA LEU A 16 -2.42 -2.11 -1.50
C LEU A 16 -2.39 -2.80 -2.87
N ILE A 17 -2.16 -2.06 -3.96
CA ILE A 17 -2.08 -2.62 -5.31
C ILE A 17 -0.92 -3.65 -5.40
N ILE A 18 0.26 -3.29 -4.88
CA ILE A 18 1.44 -4.16 -4.91
C ILE A 18 1.17 -5.44 -4.09
N LEU A 19 0.63 -5.30 -2.88
CA LEU A 19 0.31 -6.45 -2.02
C LEU A 19 -0.74 -7.37 -2.65
N THR A 20 -1.78 -6.79 -3.28
CA THR A 20 -2.81 -7.58 -3.96
C THR A 20 -2.22 -8.31 -5.16
N ALA A 21 -1.42 -7.64 -5.99
CA ALA A 21 -0.77 -8.26 -7.14
C ALA A 21 0.15 -9.40 -6.69
N TRP A 22 0.89 -9.21 -5.60
CA TRP A 22 1.78 -10.23 -5.04
C TRP A 22 1.01 -11.44 -4.47
N ALA A 23 -0.09 -11.20 -3.76
CA ALA A 23 -0.94 -12.27 -3.23
C ALA A 23 -1.58 -13.09 -4.35
N CYS A 24 -2.06 -12.45 -5.43
CA CYS A 24 -2.57 -13.13 -6.61
C CYS A 24 -1.47 -13.95 -7.29
N CYS A 25 -0.30 -13.37 -7.52
CA CYS A 25 0.83 -14.08 -8.14
C CYS A 25 1.22 -15.31 -7.31
N PHE A 26 1.32 -15.16 -5.99
CA PHE A 26 1.66 -16.24 -5.08
C PHE A 26 0.64 -17.38 -5.11
N TYR A 27 -0.65 -17.03 -5.13
CA TYR A 27 -1.73 -18.02 -5.26
C TYR A 27 -1.60 -18.83 -6.57
N PHE A 28 -1.40 -18.15 -7.70
CA PHE A 28 -1.25 -18.82 -9.00
C PHE A 28 -0.01 -19.73 -9.05
N VAL A 29 1.11 -19.29 -8.48
CA VAL A 29 2.33 -20.11 -8.43
C VAL A 29 2.10 -21.38 -7.62
N ILE A 30 1.47 -21.26 -6.44
CA ILE A 30 1.20 -22.45 -5.60
C ILE A 30 0.21 -23.40 -6.29
N MET A 31 -0.84 -22.88 -6.93
CA MET A 31 -1.79 -23.73 -7.63
C MET A 31 -1.13 -24.49 -8.79
N HIS A 32 -0.25 -23.81 -9.53
CA HIS A 32 0.51 -24.45 -10.59
C HIS A 32 1.42 -25.57 -10.05
N GLU A 33 2.14 -25.31 -8.96
CA GLU A 33 3.00 -26.30 -8.30
C GLU A 33 2.22 -27.54 -7.83
N ILE A 34 1.01 -27.35 -7.28
CA ILE A 34 0.13 -28.47 -6.87
C ILE A 34 -0.31 -29.30 -8.10
N ASP A 35 -0.60 -28.63 -9.22
CA ASP A 35 -0.96 -29.32 -10.47
C ASP A 35 0.21 -30.13 -11.02
N ASP A 36 1.40 -29.57 -11.03
CA ASP A 36 2.62 -30.23 -11.49
C ASP A 36 2.98 -31.42 -10.61
N GLU A 37 2.96 -31.27 -9.28
CA GLU A 37 3.20 -32.38 -8.34
C GLU A 37 2.22 -33.56 -8.52
N THR A 38 0.94 -33.22 -8.85
CA THR A 38 -0.07 -34.24 -9.12
C THR A 38 0.25 -35.01 -10.40
N ASN A 39 0.69 -34.32 -11.45
CA ASN A 39 1.08 -34.94 -12.72
C ASN A 39 2.34 -35.80 -12.55
N ASP A 40 3.35 -35.30 -11.83
CA ASP A 40 4.59 -36.03 -11.52
C ASP A 40 4.30 -37.31 -10.72
N SER A 41 3.36 -37.25 -9.79
CA SER A 41 2.91 -38.42 -9.03
C SER A 41 2.31 -39.50 -9.95
N LEU A 42 1.45 -39.08 -10.88
CA LEU A 42 0.85 -39.99 -11.88
C LEU A 42 1.91 -40.61 -12.80
N GLU A 43 2.91 -39.85 -13.24
CA GLU A 43 4.04 -40.36 -14.02
C GLU A 43 4.83 -41.40 -13.26
N ASN A 44 5.10 -41.15 -11.99
CA ASN A 44 5.77 -42.15 -11.14
C ASN A 44 4.98 -43.45 -11.00
N TYR A 45 3.64 -43.33 -10.81
CA TYR A 45 2.77 -44.52 -10.79
C TYR A 45 2.77 -45.24 -12.13
N LYS A 46 2.70 -44.55 -13.26
CA LYS A 46 2.83 -45.11 -14.61
C LYS A 46 4.07 -45.98 -14.73
N GLU A 47 5.25 -45.45 -14.36
CA GLU A 47 6.49 -46.16 -14.45
C GLU A 47 6.50 -47.44 -13.59
N ILE A 48 5.99 -47.34 -12.36
CA ILE A 48 5.95 -48.50 -11.44
C ILE A 48 5.02 -49.58 -12.00
N ILE A 49 3.80 -49.19 -12.48
CA ILE A 49 2.83 -50.14 -13.01
C ILE A 49 3.36 -50.80 -14.27
N ILE A 50 3.89 -50.06 -15.25
CA ILE A 50 4.44 -50.62 -16.49
C ILE A 50 5.60 -51.57 -16.20
N LYS A 51 6.55 -51.18 -15.35
CA LYS A 51 7.66 -52.04 -14.95
C LYS A 51 7.19 -53.32 -14.28
N SER A 52 6.16 -53.24 -13.43
CA SER A 52 5.60 -54.40 -12.73
C SER A 52 4.88 -55.38 -13.70
N VAL A 53 4.07 -54.81 -14.60
CA VAL A 53 3.35 -55.60 -15.63
C VAL A 53 4.30 -56.27 -16.63
N LEU A 54 5.37 -55.59 -17.03
CA LEU A 54 6.39 -56.15 -17.91
C LEU A 54 7.22 -57.29 -17.23
N ALA A 55 7.36 -57.23 -15.90
CA ALA A 55 8.01 -58.25 -15.12
C ALA A 55 7.11 -59.49 -14.86
N ASP A 56 5.79 -59.26 -14.66
CA ASP A 56 4.83 -60.32 -14.36
C ASP A 56 3.52 -60.05 -15.10
N SER A 57 3.28 -60.77 -16.20
CA SER A 57 2.08 -60.63 -17.03
C SER A 57 0.76 -61.04 -16.32
N THR A 58 0.85 -61.66 -15.14
CA THR A 58 -0.38 -61.95 -14.33
C THR A 58 -0.96 -60.70 -13.69
N LEU A 59 -0.22 -59.58 -13.67
CA LEU A 59 -0.63 -58.27 -13.17
C LEU A 59 -1.41 -57.44 -14.22
N LEU A 60 -1.64 -57.97 -15.41
CA LEU A 60 -2.53 -57.36 -16.42
C LEU A 60 -4.01 -57.42 -15.94
N ARG A 61 -4.32 -56.71 -14.88
CA ARG A 61 -5.66 -56.65 -14.27
C ARG A 61 -5.93 -55.24 -13.78
N ASP A 62 -7.18 -54.87 -13.79
CA ASP A 62 -7.63 -53.68 -13.14
C ASP A 62 -7.35 -53.72 -11.65
N HIS A 63 -6.81 -52.64 -11.11
CA HIS A 63 -6.57 -52.51 -9.69
C HIS A 63 -7.29 -51.29 -9.16
N VAL A 64 -8.00 -51.48 -8.08
CA VAL A 64 -8.76 -50.41 -7.42
C VAL A 64 -8.27 -50.34 -5.98
N ASP A 65 -7.53 -49.28 -5.66
CA ASP A 65 -7.17 -48.93 -4.31
C ASP A 65 -7.97 -47.67 -3.91
N ILE A 66 -7.90 -47.30 -2.63
CA ILE A 66 -8.67 -46.16 -2.09
C ILE A 66 -8.29 -44.84 -2.75
N MET A 67 -6.99 -44.63 -3.05
CA MET A 67 -6.49 -43.35 -3.59
C MET A 67 -6.14 -43.38 -5.07
N THR A 68 -5.80 -44.54 -5.61
CA THR A 68 -5.37 -44.66 -7.01
C THR A 68 -5.99 -45.88 -7.65
N LYS A 69 -6.66 -45.66 -8.77
CA LYS A 69 -7.25 -46.73 -9.58
C LYS A 69 -6.50 -46.78 -10.89
N TYR A 70 -6.23 -47.99 -11.38
CA TYR A 70 -5.74 -48.12 -12.74
C TYR A 70 -6.46 -49.21 -13.49
N TYR A 71 -6.63 -49.00 -14.80
CA TYR A 71 -7.27 -49.88 -15.73
C TYR A 71 -6.31 -50.19 -16.87
N ILE A 72 -6.22 -51.46 -17.24
CA ILE A 72 -5.38 -51.90 -18.36
C ILE A 72 -6.27 -52.56 -19.39
N ARG A 73 -6.31 -51.98 -20.59
CA ARG A 73 -7.11 -52.46 -21.70
C ARG A 73 -6.24 -52.84 -22.89
N GLU A 74 -6.41 -54.06 -23.49
CA GLU A 74 -5.77 -54.41 -24.75
C GLU A 74 -6.39 -53.60 -25.89
N VAL A 75 -5.56 -52.96 -26.71
CA VAL A 75 -5.98 -52.10 -27.82
C VAL A 75 -5.33 -52.53 -29.13
N PRO A 76 -5.97 -52.34 -30.29
CA PRO A 76 -5.33 -52.57 -31.57
C PRO A 76 -4.14 -51.67 -31.81
N GLU A 77 -3.14 -52.14 -32.58
CA GLU A 77 -1.95 -51.34 -32.95
C GLU A 77 -2.31 -49.97 -33.56
N ALA A 78 -3.44 -49.89 -34.29
CA ALA A 78 -3.88 -48.64 -34.92
C ALA A 78 -4.38 -47.57 -33.94
N GLU A 79 -4.73 -47.97 -32.70
CA GLU A 79 -5.21 -47.10 -31.65
C GLU A 79 -4.11 -46.76 -30.62
N ALA A 80 -2.97 -47.47 -30.65
CA ALA A 80 -1.87 -47.29 -29.70
C ALA A 80 -1.01 -46.08 -30.09
N GLU A 81 -1.04 -45.00 -29.32
CA GLU A 81 -0.16 -43.85 -29.44
C GLU A 81 1.01 -44.00 -28.49
N LEU A 82 1.98 -44.88 -28.88
CA LEU A 82 3.20 -45.08 -28.06
C LEU A 82 3.91 -43.74 -27.81
N ASP A 83 4.49 -43.58 -26.62
CA ASP A 83 5.22 -42.39 -26.16
C ASP A 83 4.36 -41.11 -25.98
N LYS A 84 3.04 -41.24 -25.95
CA LYS A 84 2.13 -40.14 -25.67
C LYS A 84 1.48 -40.32 -24.29
N ASP A 85 1.61 -39.29 -23.46
CA ASP A 85 0.92 -39.19 -22.18
C ASP A 85 -0.15 -38.11 -22.28
N GLU A 86 -1.36 -38.44 -21.91
CA GLU A 86 -2.50 -37.52 -21.90
C GLU A 86 -2.97 -37.30 -20.47
N PHE A 87 -2.91 -36.06 -19.98
CA PHE A 87 -3.43 -35.65 -18.69
C PHE A 87 -4.72 -34.88 -18.85
N PHE A 88 -5.78 -35.30 -18.15
CA PHE A 88 -7.05 -34.59 -18.15
C PHE A 88 -7.80 -34.78 -16.83
N ASP A 89 -8.70 -33.86 -16.54
CA ASP A 89 -9.56 -33.93 -15.37
C ASP A 89 -10.86 -34.67 -15.74
N SER A 90 -11.32 -35.53 -14.84
CA SER A 90 -12.54 -36.31 -15.00
C SER A 90 -13.27 -36.46 -13.66
N THR A 91 -14.39 -37.12 -13.66
CA THR A 91 -15.12 -37.50 -12.45
C THR A 91 -15.36 -38.99 -12.44
N THR A 92 -15.07 -39.64 -11.32
CA THR A 92 -15.33 -41.06 -11.15
C THR A 92 -16.36 -41.25 -10.04
N TYR A 93 -17.24 -42.30 -10.22
CA TYR A 93 -18.24 -42.63 -9.21
C TYR A 93 -17.62 -43.55 -8.15
N ILE A 94 -17.70 -43.18 -6.88
CA ILE A 94 -17.24 -44.01 -5.76
C ILE A 94 -18.44 -44.70 -5.13
N GLU A 95 -18.48 -46.02 -5.23
CA GLU A 95 -19.61 -46.82 -4.72
C GLU A 95 -19.75 -46.75 -3.18
N ILE A 96 -18.64 -46.58 -2.46
CA ILE A 96 -18.61 -46.55 -0.99
C ILE A 96 -19.29 -45.27 -0.47
N GLU A 97 -19.07 -44.14 -1.15
CA GLU A 97 -19.57 -42.82 -0.73
C GLU A 97 -20.84 -42.41 -1.49
N MET A 98 -21.20 -43.19 -2.52
CA MET A 98 -22.33 -42.91 -3.43
C MET A 98 -22.29 -41.52 -4.08
N GLU A 99 -21.09 -40.98 -4.29
CA GLU A 99 -20.84 -39.64 -4.86
C GLU A 99 -19.87 -39.69 -6.04
N TYR A 100 -19.92 -38.65 -6.88
CA TYR A 100 -18.93 -38.44 -7.93
C TYR A 100 -17.79 -37.62 -7.39
N GLU A 101 -16.58 -38.15 -7.46
CA GLU A 101 -15.37 -37.43 -7.06
C GLU A 101 -14.59 -36.93 -8.28
N PRO A 102 -14.02 -35.75 -8.19
CA PRO A 102 -13.09 -35.26 -9.20
C PRO A 102 -11.79 -36.07 -9.14
N VAL A 103 -11.30 -36.44 -10.31
CA VAL A 103 -10.06 -37.22 -10.45
C VAL A 103 -9.17 -36.63 -11.53
N ARG A 104 -7.89 -36.67 -11.32
CA ARG A 104 -6.89 -36.45 -12.37
C ARG A 104 -6.55 -37.76 -13.02
N VAL A 105 -6.56 -37.79 -14.36
CA VAL A 105 -6.38 -38.99 -15.15
C VAL A 105 -5.13 -38.85 -16.00
N LEU A 106 -4.31 -39.89 -15.97
CA LEU A 106 -3.22 -40.11 -16.92
C LEU A 106 -3.58 -41.29 -17.82
N ARG A 107 -3.59 -41.06 -19.11
CA ARG A 107 -3.74 -42.11 -20.13
C ARG A 107 -2.46 -42.25 -20.91
N THR A 108 -1.97 -43.49 -21.03
CA THR A 108 -0.74 -43.79 -21.75
C THR A 108 -0.83 -45.17 -22.42
N TRP A 109 0.03 -45.42 -23.37
CA TRP A 109 0.07 -46.69 -24.11
C TRP A 109 1.42 -47.31 -23.99
N PHE A 110 1.44 -48.64 -23.83
CA PHE A 110 2.68 -49.41 -23.78
C PHE A 110 2.55 -50.74 -24.52
N MET A 111 3.71 -51.29 -24.91
CA MET A 111 3.79 -52.59 -25.61
C MET A 111 4.48 -53.60 -24.70
N THR A 112 3.90 -54.81 -24.62
CA THR A 112 4.49 -55.96 -23.95
C THR A 112 5.46 -56.74 -24.83
N SER A 113 6.23 -57.67 -24.24
CA SER A 113 7.18 -58.50 -24.95
C SER A 113 6.55 -59.37 -26.05
N ASP A 114 5.26 -59.69 -25.92
CA ASP A 114 4.47 -60.45 -26.88
C ASP A 114 3.94 -59.62 -28.06
N ARG A 115 4.39 -58.35 -28.19
CA ARG A 115 3.91 -57.38 -29.20
C ARG A 115 2.44 -57.06 -29.13
N LYS A 116 1.85 -57.11 -27.94
CA LYS A 116 0.50 -56.64 -27.70
C LYS A 116 0.55 -55.24 -27.16
N TYR A 117 -0.43 -54.41 -27.57
CA TYR A 117 -0.55 -53.00 -27.16
C TYR A 117 -1.60 -52.88 -26.08
N TYR A 118 -1.31 -52.12 -25.09
CA TYR A 118 -2.20 -51.85 -23.96
C TYR A 118 -2.31 -50.34 -23.69
N GLU A 119 -3.54 -49.94 -23.42
CA GLU A 119 -3.86 -48.63 -22.85
C GLU A 119 -3.86 -48.74 -21.32
N LEU A 120 -3.10 -47.92 -20.66
CA LEU A 120 -3.08 -47.77 -19.20
C LEU A 120 -3.74 -46.47 -18.85
N THR A 121 -4.83 -46.52 -18.08
CA THR A 121 -5.48 -45.35 -17.51
C THR A 121 -5.30 -45.37 -16.01
N ILE A 122 -4.71 -44.33 -15.44
CA ILE A 122 -4.49 -44.17 -14.01
C ILE A 122 -5.35 -42.99 -13.54
N GLU A 123 -6.14 -43.21 -12.52
CA GLU A 123 -6.99 -42.19 -11.89
C GLU A 123 -6.53 -41.97 -10.46
N THR A 124 -6.36 -40.69 -10.07
CA THR A 124 -6.10 -40.31 -8.68
C THR A 124 -7.10 -39.30 -8.21
N SER A 125 -7.62 -39.45 -6.99
CA SER A 125 -8.57 -38.49 -6.42
C SER A 125 -7.91 -37.13 -6.23
N THR A 126 -8.63 -36.05 -6.55
CA THR A 126 -8.19 -34.69 -6.34
C THR A 126 -8.91 -34.00 -5.17
N LEU A 127 -9.67 -34.72 -4.35
CA LEU A 127 -10.37 -34.18 -3.18
C LEU A 127 -9.40 -33.57 -2.18
N GLU A 128 -8.35 -34.28 -1.82
CA GLU A 128 -7.32 -33.73 -0.91
C GLU A 128 -6.65 -32.47 -1.48
N LYS A 129 -6.48 -32.41 -2.80
CA LYS A 129 -5.97 -31.24 -3.50
C LYS A 129 -6.93 -30.05 -3.39
N GLU A 130 -8.23 -30.26 -3.55
CA GLU A 130 -9.23 -29.21 -3.42
C GLU A 130 -9.29 -28.67 -1.99
N ASP A 131 -9.27 -29.55 -0.99
CA ASP A 131 -9.22 -29.16 0.42
C ASP A 131 -7.94 -28.40 0.76
N MET A 132 -6.80 -28.82 0.23
CA MET A 132 -5.52 -28.12 0.38
C MET A 132 -5.56 -26.75 -0.31
N ALA A 133 -6.11 -26.66 -1.52
CA ALA A 133 -6.26 -25.39 -2.24
C ALA A 133 -7.14 -24.41 -1.48
N GLU A 134 -8.25 -24.87 -0.90
CA GLU A 134 -9.13 -24.05 -0.06
C GLU A 134 -8.41 -23.58 1.21
N ALA A 135 -7.69 -24.46 1.91
CA ALA A 135 -6.92 -24.12 3.10
C ALA A 135 -5.81 -23.10 2.79
N ILE A 136 -5.12 -23.24 1.67
CA ILE A 136 -4.10 -22.30 1.19
C ILE A 136 -4.74 -20.95 0.85
N PHE A 137 -5.85 -20.94 0.14
CA PHE A 137 -6.59 -19.72 -0.20
C PHE A 137 -6.97 -18.92 1.04
N TRP A 138 -7.59 -19.55 2.05
CA TRP A 138 -7.93 -18.90 3.30
C TRP A 138 -6.71 -18.44 4.09
N SER A 139 -5.63 -19.21 4.08
CA SER A 139 -4.37 -18.84 4.73
C SER A 139 -3.76 -17.58 4.10
N ILE A 140 -3.77 -17.47 2.77
CA ILE A 140 -3.30 -16.30 2.03
C ILE A 140 -4.17 -15.07 2.36
N ILE A 141 -5.49 -15.21 2.41
CA ILE A 141 -6.41 -14.12 2.76
C ILE A 141 -6.14 -13.63 4.19
N ILE A 142 -6.04 -14.52 5.16
CA ILE A 142 -5.76 -14.16 6.54
C ILE A 142 -4.41 -13.45 6.67
N LEU A 143 -3.38 -13.96 6.02
CA LEU A 143 -2.05 -13.36 6.02
C LEU A 143 -2.07 -11.98 5.36
N TYR A 144 -2.74 -11.84 4.21
CA TYR A 144 -2.90 -10.59 3.48
C TYR A 144 -3.59 -9.52 4.33
N VAL A 145 -4.74 -9.85 4.94
CA VAL A 145 -5.50 -8.92 5.78
C VAL A 145 -4.71 -8.53 7.03
N SER A 146 -4.05 -9.49 7.68
CA SER A 146 -3.20 -9.25 8.84
C SER A 146 -2.04 -8.31 8.50
N LEU A 147 -1.33 -8.57 7.41
CA LEU A 147 -0.20 -7.77 6.95
C LEU A 147 -0.66 -6.35 6.58
N LEU A 148 -1.75 -6.23 5.83
CA LEU A 148 -2.34 -4.95 5.44
C LEU A 148 -2.71 -4.13 6.68
N CYS A 149 -3.39 -4.73 7.64
CA CYS A 149 -3.78 -4.07 8.90
C CYS A 149 -2.55 -3.59 9.66
N CYS A 150 -1.52 -4.44 9.80
CA CYS A 150 -0.28 -4.10 10.47
C CYS A 150 0.43 -2.92 9.80
N ILE A 151 0.57 -2.92 8.48
CA ILE A 151 1.20 -1.83 7.72
C ILE A 151 0.42 -0.53 7.87
N LEU A 152 -0.91 -0.56 7.77
CA LEU A 152 -1.74 0.63 7.92
C LEU A 152 -1.64 1.22 9.33
N LEU A 153 -1.64 0.38 10.37
CA LEU A 153 -1.47 0.81 11.74
C LEU A 153 -0.10 1.44 11.98
N VAL A 154 0.97 0.74 11.58
CA VAL A 154 2.35 1.25 11.73
C VAL A 154 2.52 2.57 10.97
N SER A 155 2.07 2.64 9.72
CA SER A 155 2.13 3.86 8.91
C SER A 155 1.36 5.01 9.57
N HIS A 156 0.17 4.76 10.12
CA HIS A 156 -0.61 5.78 10.82
C HIS A 156 0.16 6.35 12.03
N PHE A 157 0.74 5.49 12.86
CA PHE A 157 1.50 5.90 14.04
C PHE A 157 2.78 6.65 13.66
N VAL A 158 3.53 6.14 12.69
CA VAL A 158 4.78 6.75 12.21
C VAL A 158 4.50 8.14 11.63
N PHE A 159 3.51 8.29 10.74
CA PHE A 159 3.17 9.60 10.18
C PHE A 159 2.69 10.59 11.23
N LYS A 160 1.83 10.14 12.16
CA LYS A 160 1.36 11.00 13.25
C LYS A 160 2.51 11.52 14.11
N SER A 161 3.46 10.66 14.43
CA SER A 161 4.66 11.03 15.20
C SER A 161 5.58 11.94 14.41
N SER A 162 5.90 11.60 13.16
CA SER A 162 6.83 12.35 12.31
C SER A 162 6.34 13.75 11.96
N PHE A 163 5.04 13.97 11.79
CA PHE A 163 4.50 15.29 11.47
C PHE A 163 4.10 16.11 12.69
N ARG A 164 4.18 15.58 13.90
CA ARG A 164 3.87 16.31 15.14
C ARG A 164 4.68 17.61 15.26
N PRO A 165 6.00 17.63 15.02
CA PRO A 165 6.81 18.86 15.10
C PRO A 165 6.32 19.95 14.13
N LEU A 166 5.93 19.57 12.91
CA LEU A 166 5.41 20.53 11.93
C LEU A 166 4.09 21.17 12.39
N TYR A 167 3.19 20.40 12.98
CA TYR A 167 1.93 20.95 13.51
C TYR A 167 2.15 21.86 14.72
N THR A 168 3.14 21.52 15.58
CA THR A 168 3.53 22.37 16.70
C THR A 168 4.05 23.72 16.19
N LEU A 169 4.93 23.70 15.19
CA LEU A 169 5.46 24.90 14.56
C LEU A 169 4.36 25.78 13.93
N VAL A 170 3.45 25.15 13.16
CA VAL A 170 2.31 25.87 12.53
C VAL A 170 1.39 26.48 13.58
N LYS A 171 1.15 25.79 14.70
CA LYS A 171 0.34 26.32 15.81
C LYS A 171 1.05 27.53 16.44
N TRP A 172 2.31 27.41 16.76
CA TRP A 172 3.11 28.50 17.32
C TRP A 172 3.13 29.73 16.40
N LEU A 173 3.31 29.53 15.09
CA LEU A 173 3.29 30.61 14.10
C LEU A 173 1.93 31.31 14.00
N LYS A 174 0.83 30.60 14.18
CA LYS A 174 -0.53 31.21 14.20
C LYS A 174 -0.80 32.06 15.43
N GLU A 175 -0.11 31.78 16.54
CA GLU A 175 -0.22 32.53 17.79
C GLU A 175 0.69 33.76 17.81
N TYR A 176 1.61 33.87 16.85
CA TYR A 176 2.54 35.00 16.72
C TYR A 176 1.78 36.32 16.47
N ARG A 177 2.16 37.37 17.20
CA ARG A 177 1.63 38.72 17.02
C ARG A 177 2.82 39.71 16.85
N PRO A 178 2.84 40.50 15.77
CA PRO A 178 3.85 41.53 15.56
C PRO A 178 3.92 42.49 16.76
N GLY A 179 5.11 42.87 17.14
CA GLY A 179 5.33 43.81 18.25
C GLY A 179 5.31 43.21 19.66
N LYS A 180 4.96 41.93 19.81
CA LYS A 180 5.15 41.19 21.06
C LYS A 180 6.30 40.23 20.91
N GLN A 181 7.08 40.08 21.95
CA GLN A 181 8.14 39.07 21.95
C GLN A 181 7.53 37.69 21.78
N PRO A 182 7.95 36.91 20.77
CA PRO A 182 7.42 35.57 20.57
C PRO A 182 7.72 34.67 21.75
N ALA A 183 6.77 33.85 22.16
CA ALA A 183 7.02 32.83 23.16
C ALA A 183 8.10 31.85 22.66
N PRO A 184 8.96 31.31 23.54
CA PRO A 184 9.98 30.35 23.11
C PRO A 184 9.32 29.15 22.41
N LEU A 185 9.86 28.77 21.26
CA LEU A 185 9.38 27.61 20.51
C LEU A 185 9.88 26.33 21.16
N VAL A 186 9.01 25.67 21.93
CA VAL A 186 9.28 24.35 22.50
C VAL A 186 8.81 23.30 21.51
N ASN A 187 9.70 22.86 20.63
CA ASN A 187 9.41 21.90 19.57
C ASN A 187 10.58 20.91 19.43
N GLU A 188 10.63 19.96 20.38
CA GLU A 188 11.66 18.91 20.36
C GLU A 188 11.42 17.93 19.22
N THR A 189 12.44 17.72 18.40
CA THR A 189 12.41 16.78 17.27
C THR A 189 13.79 16.16 17.07
N GLN A 190 13.82 14.89 16.63
CA GLN A 190 15.04 14.21 16.23
C GLN A 190 15.39 14.43 14.75
N VAL A 191 14.41 14.92 13.96
CA VAL A 191 14.57 15.17 12.53
C VAL A 191 15.33 16.48 12.33
N GLU A 192 16.47 16.40 11.66
CA GLU A 192 17.40 17.53 11.49
C GLU A 192 16.76 18.68 10.70
N GLU A 193 16.00 18.37 9.66
CA GLU A 193 15.31 19.37 8.84
C GLU A 193 14.31 20.18 9.67
N PHE A 194 13.64 19.57 10.63
CA PHE A 194 12.74 20.28 11.53
C PHE A 194 13.49 21.13 12.56
N LYS A 195 14.68 20.74 13.01
CA LYS A 195 15.51 21.58 13.88
C LYS A 195 15.96 22.84 13.14
N ILE A 196 16.47 22.68 11.91
CA ILE A 196 16.86 23.78 11.05
C ILE A 196 15.69 24.73 10.80
N LEU A 197 14.52 24.17 10.47
CA LEU A 197 13.30 24.93 10.21
C LEU A 197 12.84 25.71 11.45
N ASN A 198 12.87 25.09 12.63
CA ASN A 198 12.52 25.74 13.90
C ASN A 198 13.41 26.95 14.15
N THR A 199 14.73 26.78 14.03
CA THR A 199 15.71 27.86 14.26
C THR A 199 15.56 29.00 13.25
N ALA A 200 15.36 28.66 11.96
CA ALA A 200 15.20 29.66 10.91
C ALA A 200 13.93 30.51 11.11
N ILE A 201 12.82 29.87 11.44
CA ILE A 201 11.53 30.56 11.66
C ILE A 201 11.60 31.38 12.95
N GLN A 202 12.18 30.89 14.04
CA GLN A 202 12.34 31.64 15.28
C GLN A 202 13.18 32.91 15.06
N THR A 203 14.31 32.77 14.38
CA THR A 203 15.18 33.93 14.05
C THR A 203 14.47 34.95 13.16
N ALA A 204 13.68 34.47 12.17
CA ALA A 204 12.91 35.37 11.31
C ALA A 204 11.84 36.14 12.08
N MET A 205 11.16 35.50 13.03
CA MET A 205 10.12 36.14 13.84
C MET A 205 10.72 37.12 14.85
N GLU A 206 11.86 36.82 15.46
CA GLU A 206 12.61 37.73 16.33
C GLU A 206 13.04 38.99 15.57
N ARG A 207 13.61 38.84 14.37
CA ARG A 207 13.95 39.96 13.49
C ARG A 207 12.74 40.80 13.10
N ASN A 208 11.62 40.14 12.73
CA ASN A 208 10.40 40.85 12.38
C ASN A 208 9.85 41.66 13.54
N THR A 209 9.88 41.09 14.76
CA THR A 209 9.46 41.82 15.98
C THR A 209 10.35 43.02 16.27
N ALA A 210 11.66 42.87 16.12
CA ALA A 210 12.61 43.98 16.30
C ALA A 210 12.35 45.13 15.30
N MET A 211 12.18 44.77 14.01
CA MET A 211 11.86 45.74 12.95
C MET A 211 10.54 46.45 13.19
N TYR A 212 9.50 45.73 13.60
CA TYR A 212 8.20 46.31 13.93
C TYR A 212 8.31 47.32 15.10
N ASN A 213 9.01 46.97 16.16
CA ASN A 213 9.18 47.84 17.31
C ASN A 213 10.00 49.09 16.94
N GLN A 214 11.04 48.94 16.12
CA GLN A 214 11.83 50.06 15.61
C GLN A 214 10.98 51.00 14.75
N GLN A 215 10.18 50.48 13.87
CA GLN A 215 9.25 51.26 13.04
C GLN A 215 8.21 51.98 13.89
N LYS A 216 7.66 51.31 14.90
CA LYS A 216 6.70 51.92 15.84
C LYS A 216 7.34 53.10 16.59
N GLN A 217 8.56 52.88 17.14
CA GLN A 217 9.28 53.94 17.84
C GLN A 217 9.65 55.11 16.94
N PHE A 218 10.01 54.83 15.66
CA PHE A 218 10.23 55.86 14.67
C PHE A 218 8.98 56.73 14.44
N VAL A 219 7.81 56.08 14.23
CA VAL A 219 6.56 56.82 14.03
C VAL A 219 6.14 57.61 15.28
N GLU A 220 6.30 57.03 16.47
CA GLU A 220 5.99 57.73 17.72
C GLU A 220 6.89 58.98 17.89
N ASN A 221 8.21 58.83 17.71
CA ASN A 221 9.17 59.96 17.80
C ASN A 221 8.87 61.04 16.71
N ALA A 222 8.68 60.62 15.47
CA ALA A 222 8.33 61.55 14.38
C ALA A 222 7.04 62.29 14.66
N SER A 223 6.02 61.65 15.23
CA SER A 223 4.79 62.30 15.62
C SER A 223 4.99 63.34 16.68
N HIS A 224 5.80 63.05 17.72
CA HIS A 224 6.11 64.03 18.77
C HIS A 224 6.93 65.21 18.21
N GLU A 225 7.94 64.96 17.38
CA GLU A 225 8.77 65.97 16.76
C GLU A 225 7.98 66.84 15.76
N LEU A 226 6.93 66.36 15.14
CA LEU A 226 6.04 67.11 14.25
C LEU A 226 4.95 67.91 15.01
N GLN A 227 4.46 67.38 16.15
CA GLN A 227 3.43 68.07 16.96
C GLN A 227 3.90 69.43 17.46
N THR A 228 5.14 69.55 17.89
CA THR A 228 5.71 70.80 18.43
C THR A 228 5.75 71.93 17.39
N PRO A 229 6.33 71.78 16.18
CA PRO A 229 6.33 72.84 15.17
C PRO A 229 4.93 73.12 14.63
N LEU A 230 4.09 72.08 14.54
CA LEU A 230 2.68 72.31 14.11
C LEU A 230 1.90 73.13 15.11
N ALA A 231 2.04 72.86 16.41
CA ALA A 231 1.44 73.65 17.47
C ALA A 231 1.95 75.14 17.45
N ILE A 232 3.26 75.33 17.21
CA ILE A 232 3.83 76.68 17.06
C ILE A 232 3.24 77.37 15.82
N CYS A 233 3.10 76.68 14.68
CA CYS A 233 2.48 77.25 13.49
C CYS A 233 0.99 77.62 13.72
N MET A 234 0.26 76.71 14.38
CA MET A 234 -1.17 76.97 14.72
C MET A 234 -1.32 78.19 15.64
N ASN A 235 -0.52 78.26 16.72
CA ASN A 235 -0.55 79.44 17.61
C ASN A 235 -0.19 80.72 16.87
N LYS A 236 0.80 80.71 15.97
CA LYS A 236 1.14 81.90 15.17
C LYS A 236 0.03 82.26 14.20
N LEU A 237 -0.64 81.30 13.57
CA LEU A 237 -1.82 81.56 12.70
C LEU A 237 -3.01 82.13 13.49
N GLU A 238 -3.24 81.61 14.71
CA GLU A 238 -4.28 82.07 15.61
C GLU A 238 -4.02 83.55 16.02
N LEU A 239 -2.81 83.91 16.40
CA LEU A 239 -2.38 85.25 16.70
C LEU A 239 -2.53 86.20 15.47
N LEU A 240 -2.22 85.72 14.26
CA LEU A 240 -2.40 86.50 13.03
C LEU A 240 -3.86 86.66 12.68
N SER A 241 -4.74 85.75 13.00
CA SER A 241 -6.19 85.81 12.76
C SER A 241 -6.89 86.81 13.70
N GLU A 242 -6.32 87.12 14.86
CA GLU A 242 -6.79 88.13 15.84
C GLU A 242 -6.23 89.53 15.58
N ASP A 243 -5.28 89.69 14.65
CA ASP A 243 -4.70 91.00 14.31
C ASP A 243 -5.69 91.86 13.50
N PRO A 244 -6.03 93.09 13.98
CA PRO A 244 -7.00 94.00 13.31
C PRO A 244 -6.58 94.46 11.91
N ASP A 245 -5.26 94.37 11.60
CA ASP A 245 -4.68 94.74 10.30
C ASP A 245 -4.66 93.64 9.28
N CYS A 246 -5.20 92.42 9.60
CA CYS A 246 -5.24 91.30 8.72
C CYS A 246 -6.35 91.43 7.68
N THR A 247 -6.02 91.32 6.38
CA THR A 247 -6.99 91.44 5.28
C THR A 247 -7.82 90.16 5.14
N GLU A 248 -9.08 90.29 4.61
CA GLU A 248 -9.96 89.12 4.41
C GLU A 248 -9.37 88.05 3.52
N GLU A 249 -8.48 88.39 2.59
CA GLU A 249 -7.73 87.43 1.74
C GLU A 249 -6.71 86.59 2.52
N GLN A 250 -6.07 87.21 3.52
CA GLN A 250 -5.14 86.57 4.44
C GLN A 250 -5.86 85.67 5.44
N LEU A 251 -7.02 86.04 5.92
CA LEU A 251 -7.91 85.23 6.77
C LEU A 251 -8.43 83.99 6.06
N SER A 252 -8.69 84.08 4.76
CA SER A 252 -9.17 82.93 3.99
C SER A 252 -8.14 81.82 3.80
N LEU A 253 -6.84 82.17 3.82
CA LEU A 253 -5.70 81.25 3.77
C LEU A 253 -5.44 80.55 5.10
N ILE A 254 -5.91 81.13 6.21
CA ILE A 254 -5.74 80.50 7.57
C ILE A 254 -6.92 79.55 7.85
N HIS A 255 -8.04 79.66 7.22
CA HIS A 255 -9.24 78.81 7.41
C HIS A 255 -9.40 77.67 6.45
N ILE A 256 -8.30 77.20 5.75
CA ILE A 256 -8.27 75.96 5.07
C ILE A 256 -8.00 74.82 6.11
#